data_17b2088cac3f4d2e761cf494736a1e15
#
_entry.id   17b2088cac3f4d2e761cf494736a1e15
#
_cell.length_a   1.000
_cell.length_b   1.000
_cell.length_c   1.000
_cell.angle_alpha   90.00
_cell.angle_beta   90.00
_cell.angle_gamma   90.00
#
_symmetry.space_group_name_H-M   'P 1'
#
loop_
_entity.id
_entity.type
_entity.pdbx_description
1 polymer ?
#
loop_
_entity_poly.entity_id
_entity_poly.type
_entity_poly.pdbx_seq_one_letter_code
_entity_poly.pdbx_strand_id
1 'polypeptide(L)'
;MLNNVMNNALSGVNAAQGGLSVISNNLANAGVGYYHRQSAVFGENPGTMTPNGYFGNGTYFSHVRREFDEFVNAQYSQSRARSGDYEAYVKNCNKVDDLLTNDIEDLSGSIGSFFTALDSASSDASDKTLIDVFLGQSNALVSQFKEADRQLQEMERDINRQIENKVKDINIYAEKIAGLNQQIARVRSVSGSEPNDLLDVRDRLVNEVNSVIGVKVIEQNGNYNVTFANGLPLVTGEKANRLEAMPSSKDDSRFSIGFVGANDQVREIPDEAFKGGELSGVLRSRQEVLDPAYQKINKLALVFATKFNEIHQKGFDSNGETGKDFFAIGKGSVVSNTFNTGKTDFDLSYSDVSQVTGKNYEMRFDGGKWNVTRLPDGVEVKVDTSTPGSLKFEGIELKITTNNPNQGDTFVVKPMNGVINNMQTLVTDSAQFAKAGSKDAGPGDNENIKELVKLQDQKLIDGGSTFSDFYATLVNDVGSRTKQAQIDSETQNKMTESFYRQEQEISGVNMNEESIQMQKSSNSLMPMLRY
;
A
#
# COMPACT_ATOMS: atom_id res chain seq x y z
N MET A 1 -31.44 30.19 -61.27
CA MET A 1 -30.41 30.92 -60.47
C MET A 1 -30.89 31.27 -59.03
N LEU A 2 -32.10 31.87 -58.90
CA LEU A 2 -32.62 32.26 -57.58
C LEU A 2 -32.69 31.07 -56.58
N ASN A 3 -33.15 29.87 -57.00
CA ASN A 3 -33.22 28.67 -56.16
C ASN A 3 -31.84 28.17 -55.68
N ASN A 4 -30.79 28.31 -56.50
CA ASN A 4 -29.46 27.91 -56.11
C ASN A 4 -28.85 28.86 -55.04
N VAL A 5 -29.10 30.16 -55.20
CA VAL A 5 -28.64 31.16 -54.19
C VAL A 5 -29.35 30.93 -52.85
N MET A 6 -30.67 30.67 -52.89
CA MET A 6 -31.48 30.41 -51.73
C MET A 6 -31.06 29.08 -51.01
N ASN A 7 -30.80 28.04 -51.80
CA ASN A 7 -30.32 26.76 -51.27
C ASN A 7 -28.91 26.88 -50.64
N ASN A 8 -28.02 27.63 -51.26
CA ASN A 8 -26.69 27.90 -50.71
C ASN A 8 -26.76 28.71 -49.41
N ALA A 9 -27.62 29.74 -49.37
CA ALA A 9 -27.84 30.52 -48.16
C ALA A 9 -28.43 29.65 -47.03
N LEU A 10 -29.45 28.85 -47.33
CA LEU A 10 -30.05 27.92 -46.35
C LEU A 10 -29.06 26.88 -45.84
N SER A 11 -28.19 26.32 -46.70
CA SER A 11 -27.15 25.39 -46.33
C SER A 11 -26.14 26.04 -45.35
N GLY A 12 -25.78 27.29 -45.62
CA GLY A 12 -24.92 28.09 -44.73
C GLY A 12 -25.55 28.37 -43.36
N VAL A 13 -26.86 28.71 -43.34
CA VAL A 13 -27.63 28.92 -42.11
C VAL A 13 -27.64 27.62 -41.25
N ASN A 14 -28.00 26.49 -41.88
CA ASN A 14 -28.04 25.20 -41.16
C ASN A 14 -26.67 24.80 -40.60
N ALA A 15 -25.62 24.98 -41.36
CA ALA A 15 -24.26 24.71 -40.94
C ALA A 15 -23.85 25.62 -39.76
N ALA A 16 -24.14 26.91 -39.82
CA ALA A 16 -23.84 27.86 -38.76
C ALA A 16 -24.64 27.57 -37.46
N GLN A 17 -25.90 27.13 -37.57
CA GLN A 17 -26.71 26.70 -36.43
C GLN A 17 -26.09 25.44 -35.74
N GLY A 18 -25.62 24.47 -36.54
CA GLY A 18 -24.89 23.31 -36.02
C GLY A 18 -23.63 23.73 -35.26
N GLY A 19 -22.83 24.65 -35.83
CA GLY A 19 -21.66 25.21 -35.18
C GLY A 19 -21.98 25.93 -33.85
N LEU A 20 -23.03 26.75 -33.84
CA LEU A 20 -23.49 27.42 -32.62
C LEU A 20 -23.95 26.45 -31.54
N SER A 21 -24.59 25.34 -31.92
CA SER A 21 -25.00 24.32 -30.97
C SER A 21 -23.78 23.67 -30.28
N VAL A 22 -22.70 23.40 -31.03
CA VAL A 22 -21.44 22.86 -30.47
C VAL A 22 -20.79 23.87 -29.52
N ILE A 23 -20.68 25.15 -29.92
CA ILE A 23 -20.12 26.20 -29.06
C ILE A 23 -20.95 26.37 -27.77
N SER A 24 -22.28 26.34 -27.88
CA SER A 24 -23.15 26.40 -26.71
C SER A 24 -22.97 25.23 -25.76
N ASN A 25 -22.78 24.01 -26.33
CA ASN A 25 -22.49 22.82 -25.53
C ASN A 25 -21.12 22.92 -24.80
N ASN A 26 -20.10 23.44 -25.51
CA ASN A 26 -18.79 23.68 -24.88
C ASN A 26 -18.91 24.66 -23.72
N LEU A 27 -19.59 25.78 -23.90
CA LEU A 27 -19.80 26.79 -22.84
C LEU A 27 -20.57 26.22 -21.65
N ALA A 28 -21.61 25.44 -21.91
CA ALA A 28 -22.40 24.82 -20.84
C ALA A 28 -21.59 23.82 -19.99
N ASN A 29 -20.59 23.15 -20.61
CA ASN A 29 -19.75 22.15 -19.97
C ASN A 29 -18.35 22.63 -19.58
N ALA A 30 -18.04 23.92 -19.72
CA ALA A 30 -16.70 24.48 -19.45
C ALA A 30 -16.20 24.27 -18.01
N GLY A 31 -17.12 24.06 -17.03
CA GLY A 31 -16.77 23.72 -15.64
C GLY A 31 -16.67 22.22 -15.35
N VAL A 32 -16.90 21.36 -16.31
CA VAL A 32 -16.88 19.89 -16.14
C VAL A 32 -15.48 19.37 -16.40
N GLY A 33 -14.75 18.98 -15.37
CA GLY A 33 -13.32 18.68 -15.41
C GLY A 33 -12.89 17.50 -16.28
N TYR A 34 -13.82 16.74 -16.85
CA TYR A 34 -13.53 15.62 -17.76
C TYR A 34 -14.14 15.83 -19.15
N TYR A 35 -14.75 17.00 -19.40
CA TYR A 35 -15.33 17.34 -20.69
C TYR A 35 -14.23 17.79 -21.65
N HIS A 36 -14.15 17.15 -22.83
CA HIS A 36 -13.26 17.57 -23.89
C HIS A 36 -14.00 18.51 -24.85
N ARG A 37 -13.36 19.63 -25.18
CA ARG A 37 -13.84 20.60 -26.13
C ARG A 37 -14.23 19.91 -27.45
N GLN A 38 -15.35 20.31 -28.02
CA GLN A 38 -15.85 19.78 -29.27
C GLN A 38 -15.76 20.84 -30.36
N SER A 39 -15.42 20.42 -31.57
CA SER A 39 -15.35 21.27 -32.76
C SER A 39 -16.34 20.81 -33.83
N ALA A 40 -17.02 21.77 -34.41
CA ALA A 40 -17.89 21.52 -35.57
C ALA A 40 -17.05 21.32 -36.84
N VAL A 41 -17.23 20.20 -37.50
CA VAL A 41 -16.58 19.93 -38.82
C VAL A 41 -17.58 20.14 -39.93
N PHE A 42 -17.18 20.95 -40.93
CA PHE A 42 -18.02 21.30 -42.09
C PHE A 42 -17.47 20.63 -43.33
N GLY A 43 -18.38 20.29 -44.26
CA GLY A 43 -18.06 19.77 -45.57
C GLY A 43 -18.67 20.65 -46.68
N GLU A 44 -18.16 20.54 -47.90
CA GLU A 44 -18.70 21.21 -49.08
C GLU A 44 -19.69 20.31 -49.80
N ASN A 45 -20.85 20.84 -50.19
CA ASN A 45 -21.77 20.11 -51.06
C ASN A 45 -21.17 19.99 -52.47
N PRO A 46 -21.28 18.81 -53.13
CA PRO A 46 -20.78 18.65 -54.48
C PRO A 46 -21.35 19.72 -55.42
N GLY A 47 -20.47 20.41 -56.14
CA GLY A 47 -20.87 21.45 -57.08
C GLY A 47 -21.59 20.91 -58.30
N THR A 48 -22.32 21.76 -58.96
CA THR A 48 -23.07 21.42 -60.19
C THR A 48 -22.40 22.03 -61.45
N MET A 49 -22.17 21.18 -62.44
CA MET A 49 -21.68 21.61 -63.75
C MET A 49 -22.81 22.25 -64.51
N THR A 50 -22.59 23.47 -65.06
CA THR A 50 -23.51 24.15 -65.90
C THR A 50 -22.82 24.60 -67.23
N PRO A 51 -23.53 24.98 -68.28
CA PRO A 51 -22.89 25.50 -69.50
C PRO A 51 -22.00 26.73 -69.28
N ASN A 52 -22.22 27.46 -68.19
CA ASN A 52 -21.48 28.67 -67.82
C ASN A 52 -20.35 28.41 -66.78
N GLY A 53 -20.02 27.13 -66.44
CA GLY A 53 -19.01 26.76 -65.53
C GLY A 53 -19.50 25.90 -64.37
N TYR A 54 -18.58 25.56 -63.46
CA TYR A 54 -18.82 24.76 -62.26
C TYR A 54 -19.21 25.68 -61.10
N PHE A 55 -20.37 25.44 -60.48
CA PHE A 55 -20.89 26.23 -59.38
C PHE A 55 -20.95 25.40 -58.12
N GLY A 56 -20.47 25.95 -56.99
CA GLY A 56 -20.57 25.36 -55.67
C GLY A 56 -22.03 25.33 -55.16
N ASN A 57 -22.39 24.32 -54.37
CA ASN A 57 -23.74 24.12 -53.80
C ASN A 57 -23.79 24.37 -52.27
N GLY A 58 -22.87 25.20 -51.76
CA GLY A 58 -22.83 25.57 -50.34
C GLY A 58 -22.11 24.55 -49.45
N THR A 59 -22.41 24.57 -48.17
CA THR A 59 -21.74 23.79 -47.14
C THR A 59 -22.76 23.00 -46.31
N TYR A 60 -22.29 21.97 -45.63
CA TYR A 60 -23.09 21.23 -44.64
C TYR A 60 -22.31 20.98 -43.35
N PHE A 61 -23.02 20.85 -42.23
CA PHE A 61 -22.49 20.38 -40.97
C PHE A 61 -22.25 18.86 -41.08
N SER A 62 -20.99 18.44 -40.99
CA SER A 62 -20.60 17.05 -41.23
C SER A 62 -20.72 16.23 -39.94
N HIS A 63 -19.97 16.57 -38.94
CA HIS A 63 -19.95 15.88 -37.63
C HIS A 63 -19.33 16.77 -36.56
N VAL A 64 -19.41 16.29 -35.31
CA VAL A 64 -18.73 16.89 -34.15
C VAL A 64 -17.46 16.09 -33.87
N ARG A 65 -16.32 16.76 -33.81
CA ARG A 65 -15.05 16.18 -33.46
C ARG A 65 -14.69 16.58 -32.04
N ARG A 66 -14.26 15.62 -31.20
CA ARG A 66 -13.69 15.85 -29.90
C ARG A 66 -12.22 16.23 -30.03
N GLU A 67 -11.79 17.30 -29.38
CA GLU A 67 -10.37 17.68 -29.31
C GLU A 67 -9.70 16.83 -28.22
N PHE A 68 -8.90 15.87 -28.64
CA PHE A 68 -8.27 14.87 -27.78
C PHE A 68 -6.91 14.48 -28.35
N ASP A 69 -5.90 14.47 -27.47
CA ASP A 69 -4.57 13.97 -27.81
C ASP A 69 -4.26 12.73 -26.95
N GLU A 70 -4.18 11.57 -27.59
CA GLU A 70 -3.95 10.28 -26.93
C GLU A 70 -2.61 10.24 -26.18
N PHE A 71 -1.57 10.87 -26.75
CA PHE A 71 -0.24 10.86 -26.15
C PHE A 71 -0.20 11.70 -24.85
N VAL A 72 -0.76 12.91 -24.89
CA VAL A 72 -0.81 13.79 -23.72
C VAL A 72 -1.71 13.18 -22.62
N ASN A 73 -2.85 12.62 -23.00
CA ASN A 73 -3.73 11.93 -22.07
C ASN A 73 -3.04 10.70 -21.43
N ALA A 74 -2.27 9.93 -22.21
CA ALA A 74 -1.51 8.80 -21.67
C ALA A 74 -0.43 9.24 -20.66
N GLN A 75 0.26 10.36 -20.92
CA GLN A 75 1.23 10.93 -19.98
C GLN A 75 0.56 11.39 -18.68
N TYR A 76 -0.56 12.11 -18.79
CA TYR A 76 -1.34 12.54 -17.63
C TYR A 76 -1.84 11.34 -16.82
N SER A 77 -2.42 10.36 -17.49
CA SER A 77 -2.94 9.14 -16.87
C SER A 77 -1.83 8.35 -16.13
N GLN A 78 -0.66 8.19 -16.77
CA GLN A 78 0.49 7.53 -16.13
C GLN A 78 1.02 8.31 -14.92
N SER A 79 1.09 9.65 -15.02
CA SER A 79 1.51 10.51 -13.92
C SER A 79 0.53 10.43 -12.75
N ARG A 80 -0.77 10.41 -13.04
CA ARG A 80 -1.83 10.26 -12.03
C ARG A 80 -1.75 8.93 -11.27
N ALA A 81 -1.47 7.83 -11.97
CA ALA A 81 -1.26 6.53 -11.31
C ALA A 81 -0.07 6.56 -10.35
N ARG A 82 1.02 7.23 -10.72
CA ARG A 82 2.18 7.41 -9.84
C ARG A 82 1.86 8.30 -8.64
N SER A 83 1.10 9.38 -8.87
CA SER A 83 0.64 10.27 -7.79
C SER A 83 -0.17 9.50 -6.75
N GLY A 84 -1.13 8.68 -7.18
CA GLY A 84 -1.91 7.82 -6.29
C GLY A 84 -1.06 6.84 -5.49
N ASP A 85 -0.04 6.23 -6.11
CA ASP A 85 0.92 5.35 -5.40
C ASP A 85 1.66 6.10 -4.29
N TYR A 86 2.27 7.25 -4.61
CA TYR A 86 3.01 8.03 -3.62
C TYR A 86 2.12 8.59 -2.51
N GLU A 87 0.93 9.08 -2.83
CA GLU A 87 -0.02 9.60 -1.84
C GLU A 87 -0.46 8.54 -0.84
N ALA A 88 -0.83 7.35 -1.33
CA ALA A 88 -1.20 6.23 -0.48
C ALA A 88 -0.03 5.75 0.39
N TYR A 89 1.18 5.69 -0.19
CA TYR A 89 2.40 5.34 0.52
C TYR A 89 2.70 6.32 1.65
N VAL A 90 2.76 7.63 1.35
CA VAL A 90 3.01 8.70 2.34
C VAL A 90 1.98 8.66 3.48
N LYS A 91 0.70 8.50 3.13
CA LYS A 91 -0.37 8.45 4.12
C LYS A 91 -0.17 7.36 5.18
N ASN A 92 0.29 6.19 4.76
CA ASN A 92 0.55 5.08 5.68
C ASN A 92 1.91 5.22 6.38
N CYS A 93 2.94 5.77 5.71
CA CYS A 93 4.23 6.07 6.35
C CYS A 93 4.06 7.06 7.50
N ASN A 94 3.31 8.15 7.29
CA ASN A 94 3.03 9.14 8.34
C ASN A 94 2.42 8.50 9.59
N LYS A 95 1.49 7.54 9.45
CA LYS A 95 0.88 6.86 10.60
C LYS A 95 1.92 6.11 11.45
N VAL A 96 2.88 5.44 10.80
CA VAL A 96 3.93 4.71 11.51
C VAL A 96 4.94 5.69 12.13
N ASP A 97 5.28 6.76 11.41
CA ASP A 97 6.17 7.82 11.91
C ASP A 97 5.56 8.53 13.14
N ASP A 98 4.28 8.90 13.05
CA ASP A 98 3.53 9.52 14.14
C ASP A 98 3.50 8.61 15.40
N LEU A 99 3.31 7.31 15.21
CA LEU A 99 3.36 6.33 16.32
C LEU A 99 4.72 6.34 17.03
N LEU A 100 5.80 6.31 16.24
CA LEU A 100 7.16 6.17 16.80
C LEU A 100 7.70 7.48 17.40
N THR A 101 7.14 8.63 17.01
CA THR A 101 7.58 9.97 17.45
C THR A 101 6.64 10.62 18.48
N ASN A 102 5.53 9.95 18.85
CA ASN A 102 4.59 10.48 19.81
C ASN A 102 5.19 10.46 21.23
N ASP A 103 5.31 11.63 21.87
CA ASP A 103 5.85 11.81 23.22
C ASP A 103 5.11 10.99 24.31
N ILE A 104 3.81 10.71 24.09
CA ILE A 104 2.98 9.94 25.03
C ILE A 104 3.35 8.45 24.99
N GLU A 105 3.84 7.99 23.85
CA GLU A 105 4.17 6.59 23.57
C GLU A 105 5.67 6.38 23.43
N ASP A 106 6.49 7.28 24.01
CA ASP A 106 7.96 7.22 23.95
C ASP A 106 8.50 5.96 24.65
N LEU A 107 8.74 4.94 23.85
CA LEU A 107 9.34 3.68 24.30
C LEU A 107 10.78 3.91 24.79
N SER A 108 11.53 4.86 24.20
CA SER A 108 12.89 5.20 24.62
C SER A 108 12.91 5.80 26.02
N GLY A 109 12.01 6.75 26.29
CA GLY A 109 11.84 7.33 27.63
C GLY A 109 11.40 6.29 28.67
N SER A 110 10.54 5.35 28.27
CA SER A 110 10.11 4.26 29.15
C SER A 110 11.25 3.29 29.48
N ILE A 111 12.12 2.96 28.52
CA ILE A 111 13.35 2.16 28.75
C ILE A 111 14.30 2.93 29.67
N GLY A 112 14.49 4.23 29.46
CA GLY A 112 15.30 5.08 30.31
C GLY A 112 14.77 5.13 31.76
N SER A 113 13.47 5.30 31.96
CA SER A 113 12.81 5.31 33.26
C SER A 113 12.94 3.96 33.99
N PHE A 114 12.84 2.86 33.26
CA PHE A 114 13.05 1.51 33.77
C PHE A 114 14.47 1.34 34.35
N PHE A 115 15.50 1.71 33.58
CA PHE A 115 16.89 1.60 34.05
C PHE A 115 17.22 2.60 35.19
N THR A 116 16.64 3.80 35.16
CA THR A 116 16.76 4.78 36.25
C THR A 116 16.18 4.23 37.56
N ALA A 117 15.02 3.59 37.52
CA ALA A 117 14.42 2.97 38.69
C ALA A 117 15.23 1.75 39.17
N LEU A 118 15.78 0.97 38.24
CA LEU A 118 16.66 -0.15 38.56
C LEU A 118 17.98 0.30 39.22
N ASP A 119 18.60 1.37 38.75
CA ASP A 119 19.80 1.97 39.34
C ASP A 119 19.51 2.52 40.76
N SER A 120 18.34 3.17 40.91
CA SER A 120 17.87 3.59 42.24
C SER A 120 17.71 2.42 43.20
N ALA A 121 17.14 1.30 42.79
CA ALA A 121 17.05 0.08 43.56
C ALA A 121 18.43 -0.56 43.81
N SER A 122 19.38 -0.36 42.92
CA SER A 122 20.80 -0.79 43.12
C SER A 122 21.50 0.02 44.19
N SER A 123 21.14 1.30 44.37
CA SER A 123 21.79 2.18 45.36
C SER A 123 21.49 1.77 46.82
N ASP A 124 20.27 1.24 47.09
CA ASP A 124 19.87 0.64 48.38
C ASP A 124 18.95 -0.57 48.13
N ALA A 125 19.56 -1.73 47.98
CA ALA A 125 18.83 -2.98 47.74
C ALA A 125 18.07 -3.49 48.98
N SER A 126 18.25 -2.87 50.16
CA SER A 126 17.48 -3.17 51.37
C SER A 126 16.15 -2.42 51.42
N ASP A 127 16.03 -1.29 50.71
CA ASP A 127 14.78 -0.50 50.64
C ASP A 127 13.77 -1.18 49.72
N LYS A 128 12.75 -1.76 50.32
CA LYS A 128 11.64 -2.39 49.61
C LYS A 128 10.91 -1.40 48.71
N THR A 129 10.81 -0.12 49.10
CA THR A 129 10.08 0.92 48.35
C THR A 129 10.73 1.17 46.97
N LEU A 130 12.08 1.20 46.92
CA LEU A 130 12.81 1.38 45.67
C LEU A 130 12.60 0.20 44.70
N ILE A 131 12.55 -1.03 45.23
CA ILE A 131 12.26 -2.22 44.44
C ILE A 131 10.80 -2.19 43.95
N ASP A 132 9.82 -1.80 44.77
CA ASP A 132 8.41 -1.68 44.39
C ASP A 132 8.22 -0.59 43.31
N VAL A 133 8.96 0.52 43.38
CA VAL A 133 9.00 1.54 42.30
C VAL A 133 9.55 0.96 41.00
N PHE A 134 10.64 0.19 41.05
CA PHE A 134 11.21 -0.49 39.89
C PHE A 134 10.21 -1.49 39.28
N LEU A 135 9.50 -2.28 40.07
CA LEU A 135 8.45 -3.18 39.60
C LEU A 135 7.30 -2.41 38.92
N GLY A 136 6.95 -1.23 39.47
CA GLY A 136 5.97 -0.32 38.84
C GLY A 136 6.45 0.15 37.48
N GLN A 137 7.69 0.59 37.33
CA GLN A 137 8.27 1.02 36.05
C GLN A 137 8.40 -0.15 35.06
N SER A 138 8.68 -1.36 35.56
CA SER A 138 8.69 -2.57 34.72
C SER A 138 7.32 -2.85 34.08
N ASN A 139 6.24 -2.73 34.85
CA ASN A 139 4.88 -2.88 34.35
C ASN A 139 4.51 -1.76 33.37
N ALA A 140 4.95 -0.52 33.60
CA ALA A 140 4.76 0.58 32.69
C ALA A 140 5.45 0.33 31.33
N LEU A 141 6.71 -0.13 31.35
CA LEU A 141 7.46 -0.50 30.15
C LEU A 141 6.77 -1.62 29.35
N VAL A 142 6.30 -2.68 30.04
CA VAL A 142 5.53 -3.76 29.38
C VAL A 142 4.26 -3.22 28.75
N SER A 143 3.55 -2.31 29.40
CA SER A 143 2.33 -1.69 28.88
C SER A 143 2.63 -0.87 27.62
N GLN A 144 3.76 -0.18 27.58
CA GLN A 144 4.22 0.62 26.44
C GLN A 144 4.57 -0.25 25.23
N PHE A 145 5.27 -1.37 25.43
CA PHE A 145 5.50 -2.35 24.37
C PHE A 145 4.20 -2.90 23.80
N LYS A 146 3.25 -3.26 24.67
CA LYS A 146 1.94 -3.78 24.24
C LYS A 146 1.12 -2.76 23.46
N GLU A 147 1.17 -1.50 23.86
CA GLU A 147 0.44 -0.44 23.16
C GLU A 147 1.02 -0.20 21.77
N ALA A 148 2.35 -0.11 21.63
CA ALA A 148 3.01 0.00 20.35
C ALA A 148 2.69 -1.18 19.41
N ASP A 149 2.75 -2.41 19.93
CA ASP A 149 2.40 -3.63 19.17
C ASP A 149 0.92 -3.62 18.74
N ARG A 150 -0.01 -3.24 19.64
CA ARG A 150 -1.44 -3.14 19.34
C ARG A 150 -1.73 -2.14 18.20
N GLN A 151 -1.08 -0.98 18.23
CA GLN A 151 -1.26 0.04 17.19
C GLN A 151 -0.72 -0.41 15.84
N LEU A 152 0.45 -1.05 15.80
CA LEU A 152 0.98 -1.61 14.56
C LEU A 152 0.07 -2.71 13.98
N GLN A 153 -0.52 -3.55 14.84
CA GLN A 153 -1.52 -4.53 14.40
C GLN A 153 -2.82 -3.88 13.91
N GLU A 154 -3.23 -2.75 14.49
CA GLU A 154 -4.39 -1.98 13.99
C GLU A 154 -4.12 -1.37 12.63
N MET A 155 -2.88 -0.88 12.39
CA MET A 155 -2.46 -0.40 11.07
C MET A 155 -2.47 -1.52 10.02
N GLU A 156 -2.06 -2.75 10.37
CA GLU A 156 -2.17 -3.91 9.47
C GLU A 156 -3.63 -4.21 9.11
N ARG A 157 -4.53 -4.18 10.11
CA ARG A 157 -5.98 -4.34 9.87
C ARG A 157 -6.56 -3.21 9.01
N ASP A 158 -6.04 -1.99 9.16
CA ASP A 158 -6.44 -0.86 8.33
C ASP A 158 -5.99 -1.03 6.86
N ILE A 159 -4.78 -1.53 6.64
CA ILE A 159 -4.29 -1.88 5.31
C ILE A 159 -5.19 -2.95 4.66
N ASN A 160 -5.57 -3.99 5.38
CA ASN A 160 -6.50 -5.02 4.88
C ASN A 160 -7.84 -4.41 4.44
N ARG A 161 -8.42 -3.48 5.24
CA ARG A 161 -9.64 -2.74 4.86
C ARG A 161 -9.43 -1.85 3.63
N GLN A 162 -8.28 -1.19 3.52
CA GLN A 162 -7.95 -0.39 2.33
C GLN A 162 -7.90 -1.26 1.07
N ILE A 163 -7.26 -2.44 1.12
CA ILE A 163 -7.21 -3.39 0.01
C ILE A 163 -8.63 -3.81 -0.40
N GLU A 164 -9.47 -4.19 0.58
CA GLU A 164 -10.86 -4.60 0.32
C GLU A 164 -11.67 -3.50 -0.38
N ASN A 165 -11.59 -2.27 0.11
CA ASN A 165 -12.33 -1.14 -0.46
C ASN A 165 -11.85 -0.83 -1.87
N LYS A 166 -10.52 -0.82 -2.10
CA LYS A 166 -9.97 -0.54 -3.43
C LYS A 166 -10.32 -1.63 -4.46
N VAL A 167 -10.34 -2.89 -4.05
CA VAL A 167 -10.80 -3.99 -4.91
C VAL A 167 -12.28 -3.81 -5.29
N LYS A 168 -13.13 -3.36 -4.35
CA LYS A 168 -14.54 -3.03 -4.66
C LYS A 168 -14.64 -1.89 -5.69
N ASP A 169 -13.89 -0.82 -5.49
CA ASP A 169 -13.87 0.33 -6.41
C ASP A 169 -13.41 -0.08 -7.82
N ILE A 170 -12.34 -0.87 -7.92
CA ILE A 170 -11.82 -1.39 -9.18
C ILE A 170 -12.91 -2.18 -9.93
N ASN A 171 -13.60 -3.08 -9.26
CA ASN A 171 -14.66 -3.88 -9.86
C ASN A 171 -15.81 -2.99 -10.37
N ILE A 172 -16.23 -1.99 -9.60
CA ILE A 172 -17.26 -1.03 -10.01
C ILE A 172 -16.85 -0.27 -11.26
N TYR A 173 -15.61 0.22 -11.31
CA TYR A 173 -15.10 0.93 -12.49
C TYR A 173 -14.98 0.01 -13.70
N ALA A 174 -14.50 -1.21 -13.53
CA ALA A 174 -14.37 -2.18 -14.60
C ALA A 174 -15.73 -2.52 -15.24
N GLU A 175 -16.77 -2.76 -14.44
CA GLU A 175 -18.13 -3.02 -14.89
C GLU A 175 -18.70 -1.81 -15.67
N LYS A 176 -18.50 -0.59 -15.15
CA LYS A 176 -18.97 0.63 -15.82
C LYS A 176 -18.25 0.85 -17.15
N ILE A 177 -16.94 0.61 -17.24
CA ILE A 177 -16.17 0.73 -18.49
C ILE A 177 -16.67 -0.28 -19.52
N ALA A 178 -16.88 -1.54 -19.12
CA ALA A 178 -17.44 -2.57 -20.00
C ALA A 178 -18.84 -2.19 -20.51
N GLY A 179 -19.71 -1.67 -19.64
CA GLY A 179 -21.03 -1.17 -20.02
C GLY A 179 -20.99 0.02 -20.98
N LEU A 180 -20.02 0.94 -20.79
CA LEU A 180 -19.83 2.05 -21.72
C LEU A 180 -19.30 1.59 -23.08
N ASN A 181 -18.39 0.63 -23.15
CA ASN A 181 -17.96 0.02 -24.39
C ASN A 181 -19.17 -0.49 -25.20
N GLN A 182 -20.09 -1.20 -24.54
CA GLN A 182 -21.32 -1.69 -25.18
C GLN A 182 -22.21 -0.54 -25.68
N GLN A 183 -22.40 0.51 -24.87
CA GLN A 183 -23.24 1.66 -25.26
C GLN A 183 -22.64 2.41 -26.44
N ILE A 184 -21.32 2.67 -26.42
CA ILE A 184 -20.58 3.34 -27.48
C ILE A 184 -20.70 2.54 -28.80
N ALA A 185 -20.45 1.22 -28.75
CA ALA A 185 -20.58 0.35 -29.92
C ALA A 185 -21.99 0.38 -30.50
N ARG A 186 -23.02 0.39 -29.65
CA ARG A 186 -24.41 0.49 -30.08
C ARG A 186 -24.71 1.82 -30.78
N VAL A 187 -24.29 2.95 -30.18
CA VAL A 187 -24.51 4.27 -30.77
C VAL A 187 -23.80 4.38 -32.12
N ARG A 188 -22.53 3.98 -32.21
CA ARG A 188 -21.77 3.97 -33.48
C ARG A 188 -22.46 3.15 -34.57
N SER A 189 -23.00 1.98 -34.21
CA SER A 189 -23.68 1.09 -35.19
C SER A 189 -25.01 1.65 -35.70
N VAL A 190 -25.74 2.44 -34.90
CA VAL A 190 -27.05 2.99 -35.25
C VAL A 190 -26.95 4.36 -35.91
N SER A 191 -26.14 5.27 -35.39
CA SER A 191 -26.04 6.65 -35.81
C SER A 191 -24.91 6.92 -36.80
N GLY A 192 -23.89 6.06 -36.86
CA GLY A 192 -22.66 6.32 -37.61
C GLY A 192 -21.82 7.48 -37.05
N SER A 193 -22.20 8.02 -35.88
CA SER A 193 -21.55 9.18 -35.23
C SER A 193 -20.85 8.80 -33.96
N GLU A 194 -19.82 9.55 -33.60
CA GLU A 194 -19.09 9.37 -32.34
C GLU A 194 -19.89 9.92 -31.15
N PRO A 195 -20.16 9.12 -30.11
CA PRO A 195 -20.85 9.57 -28.90
C PRO A 195 -19.87 10.24 -27.94
N ASN A 196 -19.44 11.47 -28.21
CA ASN A 196 -18.36 12.17 -27.53
C ASN A 196 -18.55 12.21 -26.01
N ASP A 197 -19.77 12.42 -25.51
CA ASP A 197 -20.06 12.47 -24.08
C ASP A 197 -19.83 11.10 -23.40
N LEU A 198 -20.14 9.98 -24.08
CA LEU A 198 -19.87 8.64 -23.56
C LEU A 198 -18.37 8.33 -23.58
N LEU A 199 -17.65 8.85 -24.58
CA LEU A 199 -16.19 8.72 -24.64
C LEU A 199 -15.54 9.47 -23.47
N ASP A 200 -15.98 10.69 -23.15
CA ASP A 200 -15.49 11.49 -22.04
C ASP A 200 -15.73 10.78 -20.68
N VAL A 201 -16.92 10.23 -20.48
CA VAL A 201 -17.24 9.46 -19.27
C VAL A 201 -16.39 8.19 -19.18
N ARG A 202 -16.11 7.50 -20.31
CA ARG A 202 -15.25 6.32 -20.35
C ARG A 202 -13.81 6.68 -19.99
N ASP A 203 -13.27 7.74 -20.57
CA ASP A 203 -11.91 8.21 -20.30
C ASP A 203 -11.75 8.61 -18.82
N ARG A 204 -12.76 9.30 -18.25
CA ARG A 204 -12.79 9.58 -16.80
C ARG A 204 -12.73 8.32 -15.97
N LEU A 205 -13.57 7.31 -16.24
CA LEU A 205 -13.57 6.06 -15.46
C LEU A 205 -12.25 5.28 -15.59
N VAL A 206 -11.62 5.32 -16.77
CA VAL A 206 -10.27 4.76 -16.97
C VAL A 206 -9.25 5.49 -16.09
N ASN A 207 -9.32 6.82 -16.01
CA ASN A 207 -8.44 7.59 -15.16
C ASN A 207 -8.69 7.33 -13.66
N GLU A 208 -9.97 7.11 -13.26
CA GLU A 208 -10.30 6.72 -11.88
C GLU A 208 -9.73 5.32 -11.54
N VAL A 209 -9.97 4.30 -12.37
CA VAL A 209 -9.40 2.98 -12.10
C VAL A 209 -7.88 3.00 -12.14
N ASN A 210 -7.28 3.81 -13.01
CA ASN A 210 -5.83 3.97 -13.12
C ASN A 210 -5.20 4.61 -11.86
N SER A 211 -5.91 5.55 -11.22
CA SER A 211 -5.46 6.11 -9.94
C SER A 211 -5.47 5.09 -8.81
N VAL A 212 -6.35 4.08 -8.89
CA VAL A 212 -6.44 3.01 -7.86
C VAL A 212 -5.45 1.88 -8.12
N ILE A 213 -5.30 1.43 -9.41
CA ILE A 213 -4.52 0.23 -9.77
C ILE A 213 -3.75 0.39 -11.09
N GLY A 214 -2.95 1.29 -11.31
CA GLY A 214 -2.14 1.44 -12.52
C GLY A 214 -2.51 0.52 -13.69
N VAL A 215 -3.26 1.05 -14.70
CA VAL A 215 -3.75 0.26 -15.84
C VAL A 215 -3.11 0.71 -17.15
N LYS A 216 -3.18 -0.19 -18.16
CA LYS A 216 -2.88 0.11 -19.55
C LYS A 216 -4.13 -0.11 -20.37
N VAL A 217 -4.40 0.82 -21.30
CA VAL A 217 -5.53 0.77 -22.22
C VAL A 217 -5.02 0.46 -23.62
N ILE A 218 -5.73 -0.43 -24.32
CA ILE A 218 -5.51 -0.72 -25.74
C ILE A 218 -6.87 -0.59 -26.42
N GLU A 219 -7.01 0.35 -27.32
CA GLU A 219 -8.23 0.48 -28.11
C GLU A 219 -8.23 -0.52 -29.27
N GLN A 220 -9.29 -1.31 -29.37
CA GLN A 220 -9.50 -2.27 -30.44
C GLN A 220 -10.96 -2.21 -30.93
N ASN A 221 -11.15 -1.92 -32.20
CA ASN A 221 -12.49 -1.78 -32.81
C ASN A 221 -13.40 -0.80 -32.05
N GLY A 222 -12.81 0.28 -31.50
CA GLY A 222 -13.53 1.29 -30.73
C GLY A 222 -13.84 0.92 -29.27
N ASN A 223 -13.52 -0.29 -28.84
CA ASN A 223 -13.63 -0.73 -27.44
C ASN A 223 -12.31 -0.57 -26.72
N TYR A 224 -12.34 -0.16 -25.45
CA TYR A 224 -11.20 -0.18 -24.56
C TYR A 224 -11.01 -1.55 -23.93
N ASN A 225 -9.85 -2.15 -24.18
CA ASN A 225 -9.36 -3.28 -23.39
C ASN A 225 -8.42 -2.72 -22.32
N VAL A 226 -8.75 -2.96 -21.05
CA VAL A 226 -8.02 -2.45 -19.90
C VAL A 226 -7.26 -3.60 -19.24
N THR A 227 -5.95 -3.45 -19.09
CA THR A 227 -5.08 -4.46 -18.47
C THR A 227 -4.30 -3.87 -17.30
N PHE A 228 -3.91 -4.70 -16.33
CA PHE A 228 -3.13 -4.34 -15.15
C PHE A 228 -2.13 -5.46 -14.81
N ALA A 229 -1.28 -5.29 -13.80
CA ALA A 229 -0.43 -6.33 -13.23
C ALA A 229 0.24 -7.25 -14.28
N ASN A 230 1.08 -6.66 -15.15
CA ASN A 230 1.81 -7.38 -16.21
C ASN A 230 0.91 -7.99 -17.31
N GLY A 231 -0.25 -7.40 -17.55
CA GLY A 231 -1.11 -7.75 -18.68
C GLY A 231 -2.33 -8.59 -18.35
N LEU A 232 -2.67 -8.75 -17.09
CA LEU A 232 -3.95 -9.36 -16.69
C LEU A 232 -5.10 -8.49 -17.18
N PRO A 233 -6.12 -9.06 -17.87
CA PRO A 233 -7.22 -8.29 -18.41
C PRO A 233 -8.21 -7.92 -17.28
N LEU A 234 -8.44 -6.62 -17.09
CA LEU A 234 -9.50 -6.10 -16.22
C LEU A 234 -10.81 -5.93 -16.99
N VAL A 235 -10.72 -5.37 -18.22
CA VAL A 235 -11.86 -5.24 -19.14
C VAL A 235 -11.43 -5.75 -20.50
N THR A 236 -12.25 -6.61 -21.12
CA THR A 236 -12.05 -7.10 -22.49
C THR A 236 -13.32 -6.88 -23.30
N GLY A 237 -13.29 -5.86 -24.17
CA GLY A 237 -14.48 -5.44 -24.89
C GLY A 237 -15.62 -5.06 -23.95
N GLU A 238 -16.73 -5.79 -24.01
CA GLU A 238 -17.93 -5.57 -23.20
C GLU A 238 -17.99 -6.38 -21.90
N LYS A 239 -16.88 -7.08 -21.54
CA LYS A 239 -16.81 -7.92 -20.34
C LYS A 239 -15.79 -7.38 -19.36
N ALA A 240 -16.21 -7.25 -18.09
CA ALA A 240 -15.32 -7.01 -16.97
C ALA A 240 -14.92 -8.34 -16.31
N ASN A 241 -13.65 -8.45 -15.92
CA ASN A 241 -13.16 -9.50 -15.04
C ASN A 241 -13.17 -8.98 -13.60
N ARG A 242 -13.34 -9.89 -12.64
CA ARG A 242 -13.50 -9.55 -11.24
C ARG A 242 -12.20 -9.78 -10.47
N LEU A 243 -11.90 -8.87 -9.56
CA LEU A 243 -10.91 -9.06 -8.51
C LEU A 243 -11.58 -9.37 -7.19
N GLU A 244 -10.88 -10.09 -6.31
CA GLU A 244 -11.35 -10.43 -4.98
C GLU A 244 -10.27 -10.13 -3.95
N ALA A 245 -10.62 -9.42 -2.88
CA ALA A 245 -9.76 -9.31 -1.71
C ALA A 245 -9.96 -10.56 -0.86
N MET A 246 -8.90 -11.31 -0.63
CA MET A 246 -8.94 -12.61 0.05
C MET A 246 -7.78 -12.73 1.03
N PRO A 247 -7.89 -13.56 2.07
CA PRO A 247 -6.74 -13.92 2.87
C PRO A 247 -5.62 -14.50 2.00
N SER A 248 -4.38 -14.07 2.22
CA SER A 248 -3.24 -14.59 1.48
C SER A 248 -3.04 -16.09 1.75
N SER A 249 -2.68 -16.83 0.72
CA SER A 249 -2.37 -18.26 0.85
C SER A 249 -1.16 -18.54 1.74
N LYS A 250 -0.26 -17.55 1.88
CA LYS A 250 0.94 -17.64 2.70
C LYS A 250 0.74 -17.18 4.14
N ASP A 251 -0.26 -16.30 4.38
CA ASP A 251 -0.50 -15.67 5.68
C ASP A 251 -1.96 -15.19 5.76
N ASP A 252 -2.81 -15.96 6.40
CA ASP A 252 -4.25 -15.72 6.50
C ASP A 252 -4.62 -14.45 7.28
N SER A 253 -3.70 -13.90 8.07
CA SER A 253 -3.89 -12.62 8.76
C SER A 253 -3.81 -11.41 7.82
N ARG A 254 -3.34 -11.61 6.58
CA ARG A 254 -3.11 -10.57 5.56
C ARG A 254 -4.03 -10.76 4.37
N PHE A 255 -4.54 -9.65 3.86
CA PHE A 255 -5.26 -9.68 2.60
C PHE A 255 -4.30 -9.54 1.41
N SER A 256 -4.57 -10.37 0.43
CA SER A 256 -4.00 -10.36 -0.91
C SER A 256 -5.11 -10.16 -1.94
N ILE A 257 -4.76 -9.99 -3.20
CA ILE A 257 -5.70 -9.74 -4.29
C ILE A 257 -5.71 -10.95 -5.20
N GLY A 258 -6.88 -11.52 -5.38
CA GLY A 258 -7.13 -12.62 -6.29
C GLY A 258 -7.74 -12.15 -7.61
N PHE A 259 -7.33 -12.76 -8.73
CA PHE A 259 -7.97 -12.64 -10.02
C PHE A 259 -8.97 -13.79 -10.19
N VAL A 260 -10.25 -13.45 -10.42
CA VAL A 260 -11.30 -14.44 -10.63
C VAL A 260 -11.31 -14.86 -12.10
N GLY A 261 -10.95 -16.10 -12.37
CA GLY A 261 -10.93 -16.66 -13.73
C GLY A 261 -12.31 -17.09 -14.24
N ALA A 262 -12.37 -17.57 -15.48
CA ALA A 262 -13.61 -17.92 -16.17
C ALA A 262 -14.44 -19.04 -15.48
N ASN A 263 -13.84 -19.84 -14.61
CA ASN A 263 -14.49 -20.94 -13.87
C ASN A 263 -14.66 -20.61 -12.38
N ASP A 264 -14.74 -19.32 -12.02
CA ASP A 264 -14.77 -18.83 -10.64
C ASP A 264 -13.59 -19.29 -9.77
N GLN A 265 -12.50 -19.74 -10.40
CA GLN A 265 -11.26 -20.03 -9.69
C GLN A 265 -10.50 -18.75 -9.42
N VAL A 266 -10.22 -18.50 -8.15
CA VAL A 266 -9.47 -17.33 -7.72
C VAL A 266 -7.98 -17.67 -7.71
N ARG A 267 -7.19 -16.87 -8.42
CA ARG A 267 -5.73 -16.95 -8.43
C ARG A 267 -5.15 -15.73 -7.75
N GLU A 268 -4.40 -15.95 -6.68
CA GLU A 268 -3.68 -14.89 -5.96
C GLU A 268 -2.65 -14.22 -6.88
N ILE A 269 -2.62 -12.88 -6.85
CA ILE A 269 -1.67 -12.05 -7.60
C ILE A 269 -0.59 -11.61 -6.62
N PRO A 270 0.70 -11.82 -6.92
CA PRO A 270 1.78 -11.32 -6.08
C PRO A 270 1.73 -9.79 -5.93
N ASP A 271 2.02 -9.27 -4.74
CA ASP A 271 2.00 -7.83 -4.44
C ASP A 271 2.92 -7.03 -5.38
N GLU A 272 4.05 -7.60 -5.79
CA GLU A 272 5.04 -6.99 -6.68
C GLU A 272 4.54 -6.79 -8.12
N ALA A 273 3.45 -7.45 -8.50
CA ALA A 273 2.83 -7.29 -9.81
C ALA A 273 2.08 -5.94 -9.94
N PHE A 274 1.67 -5.34 -8.83
CA PHE A 274 0.98 -4.05 -8.81
C PHE A 274 1.99 -2.91 -8.93
N LYS A 275 1.86 -2.11 -9.98
CA LYS A 275 2.77 -0.99 -10.28
C LYS A 275 1.98 0.26 -10.57
N GLY A 276 2.03 1.21 -9.64
CA GLY A 276 1.26 2.45 -9.71
C GLY A 276 -0.18 2.28 -9.23
N GLY A 277 -0.82 3.39 -8.93
CA GLY A 277 -2.12 3.46 -8.27
C GLY A 277 -2.02 3.32 -6.76
N GLU A 278 -3.04 3.78 -6.07
CA GLU A 278 -3.10 3.80 -4.60
C GLU A 278 -2.87 2.41 -3.97
N LEU A 279 -3.34 1.35 -4.63
CA LEU A 279 -3.16 -0.02 -4.16
C LEU A 279 -1.69 -0.43 -4.08
N SER A 280 -0.88 -0.06 -5.08
CA SER A 280 0.58 -0.26 -5.07
C SER A 280 1.23 0.45 -3.87
N GLY A 281 0.84 1.70 -3.61
CA GLY A 281 1.34 2.48 -2.47
C GLY A 281 0.98 1.86 -1.12
N VAL A 282 -0.24 1.34 -0.98
CA VAL A 282 -0.70 0.63 0.22
C VAL A 282 0.12 -0.64 0.46
N LEU A 283 0.29 -1.48 -0.55
CA LEU A 283 1.07 -2.74 -0.44
C LEU A 283 2.54 -2.46 -0.14
N ARG A 284 3.13 -1.46 -0.80
CA ARG A 284 4.52 -1.04 -0.58
C ARG A 284 4.73 -0.48 0.83
N SER A 285 3.79 0.32 1.36
CA SER A 285 3.88 0.87 2.72
C SER A 285 3.86 -0.23 3.79
N ARG A 286 3.09 -1.29 3.58
CA ARG A 286 3.08 -2.48 4.43
C ARG A 286 4.45 -3.14 4.47
N GLN A 287 5.01 -3.43 3.28
CA GLN A 287 6.26 -4.18 3.15
C GLN A 287 7.49 -3.37 3.60
N GLU A 288 7.55 -2.07 3.28
CA GLU A 288 8.75 -1.25 3.47
C GLU A 288 8.79 -0.51 4.82
N VAL A 289 7.64 -0.25 5.44
CA VAL A 289 7.56 0.57 6.65
C VAL A 289 6.90 -0.16 7.81
N LEU A 290 5.68 -0.66 7.63
CA LEU A 290 4.93 -1.28 8.72
C LEU A 290 5.57 -2.59 9.20
N ASP A 291 5.91 -3.50 8.28
CA ASP A 291 6.55 -4.78 8.62
C ASP A 291 7.89 -4.61 9.31
N PRO A 292 8.81 -3.77 8.82
CA PRO A 292 10.07 -3.51 9.51
C PRO A 292 9.88 -2.88 10.89
N ALA A 293 8.94 -1.96 11.05
CA ALA A 293 8.65 -1.36 12.36
C ALA A 293 8.14 -2.41 13.35
N TYR A 294 7.16 -3.21 12.95
CA TYR A 294 6.63 -4.31 13.76
C TYR A 294 7.73 -5.31 14.15
N GLN A 295 8.55 -5.73 13.19
CA GLN A 295 9.65 -6.68 13.42
C GLN A 295 10.70 -6.12 14.39
N LYS A 296 11.11 -4.85 14.22
CA LYS A 296 12.12 -4.23 15.06
C LYS A 296 11.63 -4.02 16.50
N ILE A 297 10.39 -3.58 16.72
CA ILE A 297 9.83 -3.39 18.06
C ILE A 297 9.71 -4.74 18.79
N ASN A 298 9.20 -5.77 18.12
CA ASN A 298 9.10 -7.09 18.72
C ASN A 298 10.48 -7.72 18.99
N LYS A 299 11.48 -7.48 18.13
CA LYS A 299 12.87 -7.89 18.36
C LYS A 299 13.49 -7.19 19.57
N LEU A 300 13.26 -5.88 19.70
CA LEU A 300 13.71 -5.11 20.86
C LEU A 300 13.17 -5.72 22.16
N ALA A 301 11.86 -5.99 22.21
CA ALA A 301 11.22 -6.61 23.36
C ALA A 301 11.77 -8.03 23.66
N LEU A 302 11.98 -8.84 22.60
CA LEU A 302 12.54 -10.20 22.73
C LEU A 302 13.93 -10.17 23.37
N VAL A 303 14.85 -9.37 22.80
CA VAL A 303 16.24 -9.31 23.29
C VAL A 303 16.27 -8.72 24.70
N PHE A 304 15.50 -7.65 24.94
CA PHE A 304 15.39 -7.02 26.26
C PHE A 304 14.96 -8.01 27.35
N ALA A 305 13.81 -8.66 27.15
CA ALA A 305 13.27 -9.59 28.14
C ALA A 305 14.16 -10.81 28.33
N THR A 306 14.70 -11.39 27.25
CA THR A 306 15.56 -12.56 27.34
C THR A 306 16.87 -12.25 28.06
N LYS A 307 17.53 -11.14 27.71
CA LYS A 307 18.81 -10.76 28.36
C LYS A 307 18.63 -10.36 29.82
N PHE A 308 17.51 -9.72 30.14
CA PHE A 308 17.16 -9.44 31.53
C PHE A 308 16.94 -10.74 32.34
N ASN A 309 16.17 -11.68 31.80
CA ASN A 309 15.93 -12.98 32.43
C ASN A 309 17.22 -13.76 32.63
N GLU A 310 18.13 -13.80 31.64
CA GLU A 310 19.42 -14.50 31.73
C GLU A 310 20.27 -14.03 32.94
N ILE A 311 20.22 -12.76 33.31
CA ILE A 311 20.94 -12.21 34.46
C ILE A 311 20.12 -12.40 35.72
N HIS A 312 18.81 -12.11 35.69
CA HIS A 312 17.93 -12.25 36.85
C HIS A 312 17.98 -13.69 37.44
N GLN A 313 18.04 -14.71 36.59
CA GLN A 313 18.15 -16.12 36.98
C GLN A 313 19.48 -16.47 37.65
N LYS A 314 20.52 -15.66 37.51
CA LYS A 314 21.82 -15.89 38.16
C LYS A 314 21.88 -15.35 39.59
N GLY A 315 20.96 -14.46 39.94
CA GLY A 315 20.87 -13.87 41.27
C GLY A 315 20.05 -14.70 42.25
N PHE A 316 19.97 -14.19 43.48
CA PHE A 316 19.18 -14.76 44.56
C PHE A 316 18.21 -13.74 45.12
N ASP A 317 17.00 -14.19 45.43
CA ASP A 317 15.95 -13.39 46.02
C ASP A 317 16.15 -13.20 47.56
N SER A 318 15.21 -12.47 48.18
CA SER A 318 15.28 -12.23 49.65
C SER A 318 15.11 -13.49 50.49
N ASN A 319 14.66 -14.60 49.91
CA ASN A 319 14.50 -15.89 50.59
C ASN A 319 15.71 -16.82 50.34
N GLY A 320 16.71 -16.38 49.58
CA GLY A 320 17.85 -17.19 49.16
C GLY A 320 17.52 -18.19 48.06
N GLU A 321 16.38 -18.03 47.38
CA GLU A 321 16.04 -18.83 46.22
C GLU A 321 16.66 -18.21 44.95
N THR A 322 17.04 -19.06 43.99
CA THR A 322 17.54 -18.58 42.69
C THR A 322 16.44 -17.83 41.91
N GLY A 323 16.83 -16.75 41.26
CA GLY A 323 15.93 -15.98 40.41
C GLY A 323 15.26 -16.84 39.33
N LYS A 324 14.03 -16.48 39.00
CA LYS A 324 13.24 -17.05 37.89
C LYS A 324 13.18 -16.04 36.75
N ASP A 325 12.44 -16.37 35.67
CA ASP A 325 12.14 -15.38 34.65
C ASP A 325 11.46 -14.15 35.26
N PHE A 326 12.00 -12.97 34.98
CA PHE A 326 11.41 -11.71 35.41
C PHE A 326 10.29 -11.29 34.46
N PHE A 327 10.51 -11.47 33.14
CA PHE A 327 9.54 -11.22 32.08
C PHE A 327 9.09 -12.53 31.44
N ALA A 328 7.80 -12.71 31.29
CA ALA A 328 7.29 -13.62 30.27
C ALA A 328 7.39 -12.97 28.90
N ILE A 329 7.63 -13.74 27.85
CA ILE A 329 7.69 -13.31 26.47
C ILE A 329 6.99 -14.35 25.58
N GLY A 330 6.33 -13.90 24.52
CA GLY A 330 5.71 -14.78 23.54
C GLY A 330 6.74 -15.42 22.61
N LYS A 331 6.26 -16.38 21.85
CA LYS A 331 7.03 -17.05 20.79
C LYS A 331 6.53 -16.58 19.43
N GLY A 332 7.42 -16.61 18.44
CA GLY A 332 7.04 -16.44 17.04
C GLY A 332 6.09 -17.54 16.56
N SER A 333 5.60 -17.41 15.35
CA SER A 333 4.68 -18.36 14.73
C SER A 333 5.21 -18.91 13.42
N VAL A 334 4.70 -20.09 13.03
CA VAL A 334 4.89 -20.69 11.70
C VAL A 334 3.52 -20.86 11.06
N VAL A 335 3.32 -20.24 9.91
CA VAL A 335 2.05 -20.26 9.17
C VAL A 335 2.17 -21.23 8.00
N SER A 336 1.25 -22.19 7.91
CA SER A 336 1.16 -23.15 6.80
C SER A 336 0.48 -22.51 5.61
N ASN A 337 1.01 -22.71 4.40
CA ASN A 337 0.33 -22.30 3.18
C ASN A 337 -0.97 -23.11 3.00
N THR A 338 -2.04 -22.44 2.59
CA THR A 338 -3.37 -23.08 2.39
C THR A 338 -3.38 -24.14 1.29
N PHE A 339 -2.41 -24.12 0.38
CA PHE A 339 -2.25 -25.12 -0.68
C PHE A 339 -1.38 -26.32 -0.29
N ASN A 340 -0.86 -26.35 0.93
CA ASN A 340 -0.11 -27.52 1.41
C ASN A 340 -0.98 -28.76 1.42
N THR A 341 -0.39 -29.87 0.99
CA THR A 341 -1.07 -31.18 0.94
C THR A 341 -0.59 -32.15 2.02
N GLY A 342 0.57 -31.88 2.61
CA GLY A 342 1.10 -32.59 3.77
C GLY A 342 0.57 -32.02 5.09
N LYS A 343 0.94 -32.69 6.19
CA LYS A 343 0.63 -32.25 7.54
C LYS A 343 1.92 -32.16 8.34
N THR A 344 2.45 -30.96 8.46
CA THR A 344 3.65 -30.68 9.23
C THR A 344 3.39 -29.50 10.14
N ASP A 345 3.73 -29.64 11.43
CA ASP A 345 3.62 -28.60 12.43
C ASP A 345 4.97 -28.35 13.07
N PHE A 346 5.19 -27.10 13.48
CA PHE A 346 6.44 -26.65 14.09
C PHE A 346 6.19 -25.92 15.40
N ASP A 347 7.02 -26.17 16.41
CA ASP A 347 7.14 -25.33 17.61
C ASP A 347 8.39 -24.45 17.47
N LEU A 348 8.19 -23.12 17.47
CA LEU A 348 9.25 -22.14 17.34
C LEU A 348 9.81 -21.77 18.70
N SER A 349 11.11 -21.77 18.82
CA SER A 349 11.85 -21.26 19.98
C SER A 349 13.10 -20.51 19.51
N TYR A 350 13.76 -19.79 20.43
CA TYR A 350 14.97 -19.05 20.11
C TYR A 350 16.17 -19.78 20.73
N SER A 351 17.13 -20.16 19.90
CA SER A 351 18.38 -20.79 20.33
C SER A 351 19.43 -19.75 20.77
N ASP A 352 19.43 -18.58 20.10
CA ASP A 352 20.30 -17.45 20.44
C ASP A 352 19.65 -16.14 19.94
N VAL A 353 19.05 -15.38 20.85
CA VAL A 353 18.35 -14.14 20.52
C VAL A 353 19.25 -13.05 19.93
N SER A 354 20.57 -13.12 20.16
CA SER A 354 21.53 -12.15 19.62
C SER A 354 21.74 -12.33 18.10
N GLN A 355 21.48 -13.53 17.58
CA GLN A 355 21.58 -13.85 16.15
C GLN A 355 20.26 -13.72 15.39
N VAL A 356 19.14 -13.53 16.09
CA VAL A 356 17.85 -13.39 15.44
C VAL A 356 17.80 -12.09 14.64
N THR A 357 17.59 -12.19 13.32
CA THR A 357 17.57 -11.02 12.42
C THR A 357 16.29 -10.19 12.56
N GLY A 358 15.21 -10.79 13.09
CA GLY A 358 13.87 -10.22 13.13
C GLY A 358 13.09 -10.36 11.82
N LYS A 359 13.71 -10.87 10.77
CA LYS A 359 13.07 -11.09 9.45
C LYS A 359 12.13 -12.30 9.45
N ASN A 360 11.21 -12.31 8.49
CA ASN A 360 10.41 -13.50 8.19
C ASN A 360 11.16 -14.41 7.21
N TYR A 361 10.76 -15.70 7.16
CA TYR A 361 11.37 -16.67 6.27
C TYR A 361 10.30 -17.50 5.56
N GLU A 362 10.53 -17.81 4.29
CA GLU A 362 9.76 -18.82 3.57
C GLU A 362 10.53 -20.14 3.66
N MET A 363 9.85 -21.19 4.14
CA MET A 363 10.37 -22.55 4.14
C MET A 363 9.64 -23.36 3.09
N ARG A 364 10.39 -24.12 2.29
CA ARG A 364 9.85 -25.03 1.29
C ARG A 364 10.43 -26.42 1.44
N PHE A 365 9.56 -27.42 1.43
CA PHE A 365 9.99 -28.82 1.41
C PHE A 365 10.22 -29.26 -0.04
N ASP A 366 11.46 -29.55 -0.39
CA ASP A 366 11.84 -29.98 -1.74
C ASP A 366 12.97 -31.00 -1.71
N GLY A 367 12.85 -32.08 -2.51
CA GLY A 367 13.86 -33.13 -2.57
C GLY A 367 14.17 -33.81 -1.23
N GLY A 368 13.20 -33.89 -0.30
CA GLY A 368 13.38 -34.47 1.02
C GLY A 368 14.11 -33.57 2.03
N LYS A 369 14.25 -32.27 1.71
CA LYS A 369 14.94 -31.28 2.54
C LYS A 369 14.09 -30.03 2.70
N TRP A 370 14.32 -29.29 3.79
CA TRP A 370 13.79 -27.99 4.04
C TRP A 370 14.75 -26.92 3.52
N ASN A 371 14.32 -26.14 2.53
CA ASN A 371 15.02 -24.96 2.05
C ASN A 371 14.41 -23.73 2.70
N VAL A 372 15.23 -22.87 3.25
CA VAL A 372 14.80 -21.66 3.97
C VAL A 372 15.32 -20.43 3.24
N THR A 373 14.42 -19.51 2.92
CA THR A 373 14.74 -18.26 2.25
C THR A 373 14.26 -17.10 3.11
N ARG A 374 15.13 -16.14 3.37
CA ARG A 374 14.80 -14.94 4.15
C ARG A 374 13.99 -13.95 3.33
N LEU A 375 12.98 -13.37 3.92
CA LEU A 375 12.10 -12.39 3.29
C LEU A 375 12.39 -10.95 3.78
N PRO A 376 12.27 -9.91 2.95
CA PRO A 376 11.90 -9.97 1.52
C PRO A 376 13.11 -10.11 0.57
N ASP A 377 14.34 -10.18 1.08
CA ASP A 377 15.58 -10.10 0.28
C ASP A 377 15.88 -11.38 -0.52
N GLY A 378 15.15 -12.47 -0.31
CA GLY A 378 15.28 -13.70 -1.09
C GLY A 378 16.58 -14.47 -0.83
N VAL A 379 17.32 -14.17 0.24
CA VAL A 379 18.60 -14.82 0.56
C VAL A 379 18.34 -16.21 1.11
N GLU A 380 18.97 -17.23 0.51
CA GLU A 380 18.95 -18.59 1.01
C GLU A 380 19.74 -18.70 2.33
N VAL A 381 19.11 -19.27 3.35
CA VAL A 381 19.68 -19.40 4.69
C VAL A 381 20.15 -20.81 4.94
N LYS A 382 21.36 -20.96 5.48
CA LYS A 382 21.89 -22.25 5.86
C LYS A 382 21.15 -22.81 7.06
N VAL A 383 20.55 -23.99 6.90
CA VAL A 383 19.82 -24.70 7.96
C VAL A 383 20.71 -25.76 8.58
N ASP A 384 20.84 -25.74 9.91
CA ASP A 384 21.46 -26.82 10.66
C ASP A 384 20.39 -27.86 11.03
N THR A 385 20.60 -29.09 10.56
CA THR A 385 19.74 -30.26 10.80
C THR A 385 20.43 -31.35 11.62
N SER A 386 21.51 -31.02 12.30
CA SER A 386 22.30 -31.97 13.10
C SER A 386 21.52 -32.61 14.24
N THR A 387 20.51 -31.91 14.75
CA THR A 387 19.59 -32.42 15.77
C THR A 387 18.35 -33.02 15.05
N PRO A 388 18.09 -34.34 15.16
CA PRO A 388 16.93 -34.97 14.55
C PRO A 388 15.62 -34.30 14.99
N GLY A 389 14.76 -33.96 14.03
CA GLY A 389 13.48 -33.30 14.29
C GLY A 389 13.57 -31.81 14.64
N SER A 390 14.73 -31.18 14.47
CA SER A 390 14.93 -29.74 14.69
C SER A 390 15.63 -29.11 13.49
N LEU A 391 15.21 -27.89 13.15
CA LEU A 391 15.82 -27.02 12.14
C LEU A 391 16.32 -25.77 12.84
N LYS A 392 17.62 -25.47 12.73
CA LYS A 392 18.20 -24.27 13.36
C LYS A 392 18.80 -23.35 12.31
N PHE A 393 18.48 -22.07 12.39
CA PHE A 393 19.02 -21.05 11.49
C PHE A 393 18.85 -19.66 12.13
N GLU A 394 19.83 -18.79 11.96
CA GLU A 394 19.82 -17.38 12.39
C GLU A 394 19.21 -17.17 13.80
N GLY A 395 19.64 -17.98 14.78
CA GLY A 395 19.20 -17.88 16.19
C GLY A 395 17.81 -18.47 16.49
N ILE A 396 17.15 -19.05 15.49
CA ILE A 396 15.83 -19.68 15.61
C ILE A 396 15.99 -21.20 15.65
N GLU A 397 15.16 -21.86 16.42
CA GLU A 397 15.00 -23.31 16.44
C GLU A 397 13.53 -23.67 16.20
N LEU A 398 13.29 -24.46 15.16
CA LEU A 398 11.99 -25.03 14.83
C LEU A 398 12.00 -26.53 15.15
N LYS A 399 11.25 -26.94 16.17
CA LYS A 399 11.02 -28.36 16.46
C LYS A 399 9.84 -28.87 15.64
N ILE A 400 10.07 -29.93 14.87
CA ILE A 400 9.02 -30.59 14.09
C ILE A 400 8.18 -31.43 15.05
N THR A 401 6.93 -31.03 15.26
CA THR A 401 5.99 -31.72 16.16
C THR A 401 5.14 -32.77 15.42
N THR A 402 4.79 -32.47 14.16
CA THR A 402 4.16 -33.39 13.23
C THR A 402 4.99 -33.41 11.96
N ASN A 403 5.45 -34.57 11.49
CA ASN A 403 6.39 -34.69 10.38
C ASN A 403 5.78 -35.56 9.25
N ASN A 404 4.99 -34.93 8.39
CA ASN A 404 4.45 -35.56 7.19
C ASN A 404 4.37 -34.54 6.04
N PRO A 405 5.52 -33.94 5.62
CA PRO A 405 5.53 -32.97 4.55
C PRO A 405 5.39 -33.66 3.18
N ASN A 406 4.70 -33.00 2.27
CA ASN A 406 4.68 -33.36 0.86
C ASN A 406 5.60 -32.44 0.04
N GLN A 407 6.05 -32.94 -1.10
CA GLN A 407 6.83 -32.18 -2.06
C GLN A 407 6.13 -30.88 -2.45
N GLY A 408 6.79 -29.75 -2.27
CA GLY A 408 6.27 -28.41 -2.60
C GLY A 408 5.54 -27.72 -1.47
N ASP A 409 5.33 -28.36 -0.31
CA ASP A 409 4.73 -27.69 0.85
C ASP A 409 5.57 -26.50 1.29
N THR A 410 4.90 -25.40 1.59
CA THR A 410 5.52 -24.12 1.98
C THR A 410 4.97 -23.59 3.29
N PHE A 411 5.83 -22.94 4.07
CA PHE A 411 5.49 -22.34 5.36
C PHE A 411 6.15 -20.96 5.45
N VAL A 412 5.51 -20.02 6.13
CA VAL A 412 6.11 -18.74 6.49
C VAL A 412 6.43 -18.76 7.99
N VAL A 413 7.72 -18.64 8.31
CA VAL A 413 8.21 -18.48 9.68
C VAL A 413 8.21 -17.00 10.00
N LYS A 414 7.49 -16.61 11.06
CA LYS A 414 7.34 -15.25 11.55
C LYS A 414 7.90 -15.15 12.97
N PRO A 415 9.21 -14.98 13.14
CA PRO A 415 9.83 -15.08 14.46
C PRO A 415 9.38 -14.00 15.44
N MET A 416 8.98 -12.83 14.91
CA MET A 416 8.58 -11.69 15.72
C MET A 416 7.06 -11.63 15.98
N ASN A 417 6.28 -12.52 15.37
CA ASN A 417 4.82 -12.48 15.48
C ASN A 417 4.36 -12.99 16.86
N GLY A 418 3.69 -12.11 17.63
CA GLY A 418 3.14 -12.46 18.94
C GLY A 418 4.16 -12.46 20.10
N VAL A 419 5.37 -11.98 19.89
CA VAL A 419 6.41 -11.86 20.93
C VAL A 419 5.92 -10.99 22.08
N ILE A 420 5.41 -9.80 21.80
CA ILE A 420 4.92 -8.85 22.81
C ILE A 420 3.55 -9.24 23.37
N ASN A 421 2.72 -9.96 22.64
CA ASN A 421 1.34 -10.29 23.07
C ASN A 421 1.28 -10.91 24.46
N ASN A 422 2.22 -11.80 24.76
CA ASN A 422 2.31 -12.50 26.06
C ASN A 422 3.34 -11.89 27.00
N MET A 423 3.92 -10.73 26.66
CA MET A 423 4.89 -10.06 27.53
C MET A 423 4.22 -9.60 28.82
N GLN A 424 4.79 -9.96 29.97
CA GLN A 424 4.32 -9.51 31.28
C GLN A 424 5.45 -9.61 32.30
N THR A 425 5.39 -8.81 33.34
CA THR A 425 6.26 -8.93 34.51
C THR A 425 5.75 -10.08 35.37
N LEU A 426 6.60 -11.08 35.62
CA LEU A 426 6.28 -12.26 36.45
C LEU A 426 6.56 -12.04 37.92
N VAL A 427 7.54 -11.20 38.23
CA VAL A 427 7.91 -10.83 39.60
C VAL A 427 7.00 -9.71 40.07
N THR A 428 6.11 -9.99 41.00
CA THR A 428 5.08 -9.04 41.50
C THR A 428 5.34 -8.60 42.93
N ASP A 429 6.25 -9.27 43.65
CA ASP A 429 6.65 -8.96 45.02
C ASP A 429 8.17 -8.67 45.05
N SER A 430 8.53 -7.60 45.70
CA SER A 430 9.94 -7.21 45.89
C SER A 430 10.80 -8.29 46.56
N ALA A 431 10.18 -9.18 47.37
CA ALA A 431 10.89 -10.31 47.98
C ALA A 431 11.35 -11.37 46.96
N GLN A 432 10.67 -11.46 45.79
CA GLN A 432 11.00 -12.41 44.72
C GLN A 432 12.01 -11.85 43.71
N PHE A 433 12.38 -10.57 43.85
CA PHE A 433 13.37 -9.96 42.97
C PHE A 433 14.77 -10.47 43.33
N ALA A 434 15.43 -11.09 42.36
CA ALA A 434 16.75 -11.70 42.55
C ALA A 434 17.85 -10.62 42.51
N LYS A 435 18.03 -9.92 43.61
CA LYS A 435 18.92 -8.77 43.78
C LYS A 435 20.35 -9.15 44.16
N ALA A 436 20.53 -10.26 44.88
CA ALA A 436 21.79 -10.63 45.46
C ALA A 436 22.66 -11.50 44.53
N GLY A 437 23.98 -11.39 44.66
CA GLY A 437 24.94 -12.18 43.90
C GLY A 437 25.20 -13.58 44.51
N SER A 438 24.84 -13.81 45.77
CA SER A 438 25.01 -15.10 46.43
C SER A 438 23.84 -15.45 47.36
N LYS A 439 23.66 -16.75 47.61
CA LYS A 439 22.56 -17.27 48.42
C LYS A 439 22.56 -16.77 49.87
N ASP A 440 23.74 -16.63 50.44
CA ASP A 440 23.94 -16.27 51.86
C ASP A 440 24.26 -14.78 52.05
N ALA A 441 23.96 -13.96 51.03
CA ALA A 441 24.23 -12.53 51.04
C ALA A 441 23.31 -11.79 52.03
N GLY A 442 23.83 -10.70 52.59
CA GLY A 442 23.02 -9.81 53.44
C GLY A 442 21.94 -9.07 52.66
N PRO A 443 20.94 -8.49 53.37
CA PRO A 443 19.79 -7.84 52.72
C PRO A 443 20.15 -6.64 51.82
N GLY A 444 21.35 -6.06 52.00
CA GLY A 444 21.85 -4.95 51.16
C GLY A 444 22.69 -5.40 49.96
N ASP A 445 22.83 -6.69 49.69
CA ASP A 445 23.55 -7.16 48.50
C ASP A 445 22.79 -6.77 47.22
N ASN A 446 23.52 -6.12 46.31
CA ASN A 446 23.03 -5.58 45.06
C ASN A 446 23.85 -6.02 43.83
N GLU A 447 24.68 -7.06 43.97
CA GLU A 447 25.59 -7.47 42.89
C GLU A 447 24.83 -7.86 41.63
N ASN A 448 23.74 -8.61 41.76
CA ASN A 448 22.95 -9.00 40.59
C ASN A 448 22.20 -7.79 39.96
N ILE A 449 21.74 -6.84 40.80
CA ILE A 449 21.13 -5.59 40.25
C ILE A 449 22.15 -4.80 39.43
N LYS A 450 23.40 -4.69 39.89
CA LYS A 450 24.48 -4.01 39.15
C LYS A 450 24.74 -4.66 37.79
N GLU A 451 24.68 -5.99 37.71
CA GLU A 451 24.80 -6.68 36.43
C GLU A 451 23.58 -6.40 35.51
N LEU A 452 22.38 -6.32 36.07
CA LEU A 452 21.17 -5.93 35.33
C LEU A 452 21.23 -4.47 34.84
N VAL A 453 21.74 -3.53 35.65
CA VAL A 453 21.94 -2.12 35.24
C VAL A 453 22.89 -2.00 34.04
N LYS A 454 23.96 -2.81 34.01
CA LYS A 454 24.92 -2.79 32.88
C LYS A 454 24.30 -3.12 31.54
N LEU A 455 23.14 -3.81 31.51
CA LEU A 455 22.43 -4.10 30.26
C LEU A 455 22.06 -2.82 29.46
N GLN A 456 21.89 -1.68 30.13
CA GLN A 456 21.56 -0.42 29.50
C GLN A 456 22.59 -0.02 28.42
N ASP A 457 23.89 -0.22 28.76
CA ASP A 457 25.00 0.22 27.91
C ASP A 457 25.59 -0.90 27.06
N GLN A 458 25.09 -2.14 27.22
CA GLN A 458 25.57 -3.27 26.44
C GLN A 458 25.01 -3.27 25.04
N LYS A 459 25.88 -3.56 24.06
CA LYS A 459 25.54 -3.67 22.64
C LYS A 459 25.03 -5.07 22.33
N LEU A 460 23.77 -5.32 22.61
CA LEU A 460 23.15 -6.65 22.59
C LEU A 460 22.36 -6.95 21.31
N ILE A 461 22.05 -5.92 20.51
CA ILE A 461 21.21 -6.07 19.33
C ILE A 461 22.07 -5.85 18.07
N ASP A 462 21.98 -6.79 17.11
CA ASP A 462 22.72 -6.77 15.85
C ASP A 462 24.24 -6.60 16.00
N GLY A 463 24.78 -7.01 17.15
CA GLY A 463 26.22 -6.96 17.44
C GLY A 463 26.80 -5.57 17.63
N GLY A 464 25.98 -4.50 17.68
CA GLY A 464 26.49 -3.14 17.70
C GLY A 464 25.61 -2.07 18.33
N SER A 465 24.39 -2.38 18.76
CA SER A 465 23.43 -1.40 19.28
C SER A 465 23.00 -1.69 20.71
N THR A 466 22.91 -0.63 21.54
CA THR A 466 22.17 -0.67 22.81
C THR A 466 20.65 -0.69 22.52
N PHE A 467 19.82 -0.90 23.53
CA PHE A 467 18.37 -0.85 23.38
C PHE A 467 17.89 0.53 22.86
N SER A 468 18.42 1.61 23.42
CA SER A 468 18.08 2.98 23.02
C SER A 468 18.58 3.30 21.62
N ASP A 469 19.83 2.91 21.26
CA ASP A 469 20.37 3.12 19.92
C ASP A 469 19.56 2.38 18.83
N PHE A 470 19.13 1.16 19.15
CA PHE A 470 18.35 0.35 18.23
C PHE A 470 16.97 0.98 17.95
N TYR A 471 16.29 1.46 19.01
CA TYR A 471 15.03 2.19 18.84
C TYR A 471 15.22 3.51 18.09
N ALA A 472 16.22 4.30 18.45
CA ALA A 472 16.55 5.55 17.75
C ALA A 472 16.84 5.31 16.25
N THR A 473 17.52 4.20 15.91
CA THR A 473 17.74 3.80 14.52
C THR A 473 16.42 3.49 13.80
N LEU A 474 15.47 2.81 14.47
CA LEU A 474 14.15 2.57 13.91
C LEU A 474 13.41 3.89 13.62
N VAL A 475 13.36 4.81 14.58
CA VAL A 475 12.72 6.13 14.43
C VAL A 475 13.34 6.90 13.26
N ASN A 476 14.68 6.94 13.19
CA ASN A 476 15.39 7.62 12.12
C ASN A 476 15.14 6.99 10.74
N ASP A 477 15.11 5.66 10.65
CA ASP A 477 14.84 4.94 9.39
C ASP A 477 13.44 5.26 8.86
N VAL A 478 12.44 5.21 9.75
CA VAL A 478 11.04 5.51 9.38
C VAL A 478 10.88 6.98 9.04
N GLY A 479 11.40 7.90 9.86
CA GLY A 479 11.33 9.34 9.62
C GLY A 479 12.01 9.75 8.31
N SER A 480 13.18 9.18 8.00
CA SER A 480 13.89 9.45 6.75
C SER A 480 13.12 8.95 5.54
N ARG A 481 12.52 7.75 5.61
CA ARG A 481 11.67 7.21 4.54
C ARG A 481 10.40 8.04 4.35
N THR A 482 9.76 8.41 5.44
CA THR A 482 8.57 9.26 5.44
C THR A 482 8.87 10.62 4.79
N LYS A 483 9.98 11.24 5.17
CA LYS A 483 10.41 12.52 4.58
C LYS A 483 10.72 12.41 3.09
N GLN A 484 11.43 11.35 2.68
CA GLN A 484 11.71 11.11 1.26
C GLN A 484 10.40 10.87 0.49
N ALA A 485 9.50 10.07 1.03
CA ALA A 485 8.20 9.80 0.41
C ALA A 485 7.35 11.08 0.25
N GLN A 486 7.37 11.99 1.23
CA GLN A 486 6.70 13.30 1.13
C GLN A 486 7.24 14.14 -0.01
N ILE A 487 8.58 14.21 -0.17
CA ILE A 487 9.25 14.94 -1.25
C ILE A 487 8.89 14.34 -2.61
N ASP A 488 8.92 13.01 -2.72
CA ASP A 488 8.59 12.30 -3.96
C ASP A 488 7.13 12.50 -4.34
N SER A 489 6.21 12.46 -3.36
CA SER A 489 4.78 12.73 -3.56
C SER A 489 4.53 14.17 -4.02
N GLU A 490 5.15 15.15 -3.38
CA GLU A 490 5.02 16.56 -3.78
C GLU A 490 5.56 16.79 -5.20
N THR A 491 6.70 16.20 -5.52
CA THR A 491 7.30 16.29 -6.86
C THR A 491 6.40 15.67 -7.91
N GLN A 492 5.86 14.48 -7.63
CA GLN A 492 4.97 13.76 -8.53
C GLN A 492 3.64 14.52 -8.73
N ASN A 493 3.10 15.13 -7.68
CA ASN A 493 1.88 15.93 -7.76
C ASN A 493 2.07 17.17 -8.65
N LYS A 494 3.20 17.88 -8.52
CA LYS A 494 3.55 19.00 -9.42
C LYS A 494 3.68 18.57 -10.88
N MET A 495 4.25 17.37 -11.10
CA MET A 495 4.38 16.79 -12.45
C MET A 495 3.01 16.43 -13.03
N THR A 496 2.14 15.83 -12.21
CA THR A 496 0.75 15.49 -12.58
C THR A 496 -0.05 16.75 -12.93
N GLU A 497 0.09 17.80 -12.14
CA GLU A 497 -0.54 19.10 -12.42
C GLU A 497 -0.02 19.73 -13.73
N SER A 498 1.26 19.59 -14.03
CA SER A 498 1.84 20.06 -15.30
C SER A 498 1.25 19.32 -16.50
N PHE A 499 1.13 17.98 -16.44
CA PHE A 499 0.52 17.20 -17.51
C PHE A 499 -0.98 17.47 -17.64
N TYR A 500 -1.68 17.67 -16.53
CA TYR A 500 -3.09 18.09 -16.56
C TYR A 500 -3.26 19.43 -17.27
N ARG A 501 -2.39 20.42 -17.01
CA ARG A 501 -2.44 21.70 -17.72
C ARG A 501 -2.19 21.55 -19.21
N GLN A 502 -1.23 20.72 -19.62
CA GLN A 502 -0.98 20.45 -21.05
C GLN A 502 -2.17 19.76 -21.72
N GLU A 503 -2.83 18.85 -21.02
CA GLU A 503 -4.05 18.21 -21.50
C GLU A 503 -5.17 19.25 -21.65
N GLN A 504 -5.37 20.14 -20.69
CA GLN A 504 -6.37 21.21 -20.73
C GLN A 504 -6.07 22.29 -21.79
N GLU A 505 -4.83 22.54 -22.15
CA GLU A 505 -4.47 23.44 -23.25
C GLU A 505 -4.95 22.90 -24.62
N ILE A 506 -5.01 21.57 -24.78
CA ILE A 506 -5.45 20.92 -26.03
C ILE A 506 -6.96 20.70 -26.02
N SER A 507 -7.47 20.12 -24.95
CA SER A 507 -8.83 19.57 -24.86
C SER A 507 -9.78 20.39 -23.99
N GLY A 508 -9.26 21.36 -23.22
CA GLY A 508 -10.07 22.18 -22.33
C GLY A 508 -10.90 23.24 -23.08
N VAL A 509 -12.01 23.64 -22.47
CA VAL A 509 -12.86 24.72 -22.98
C VAL A 509 -12.37 26.07 -22.48
N ASN A 510 -11.92 26.92 -23.40
CA ASN A 510 -11.63 28.32 -23.08
C ASN A 510 -12.90 29.18 -23.30
N MET A 511 -13.54 29.60 -22.20
CA MET A 511 -14.78 30.38 -22.24
C MET A 511 -14.68 31.67 -23.07
N ASN A 512 -13.50 32.33 -23.07
CA ASN A 512 -13.31 33.55 -23.82
C ASN A 512 -13.27 33.27 -25.32
N GLU A 513 -12.55 32.22 -25.74
CA GLU A 513 -12.48 31.81 -27.15
C GLU A 513 -13.83 31.35 -27.65
N GLU A 514 -14.54 30.51 -26.92
CA GLU A 514 -15.88 30.05 -27.28
C GLU A 514 -16.88 31.21 -27.38
N SER A 515 -16.82 32.19 -26.48
CA SER A 515 -17.65 33.39 -26.50
C SER A 515 -17.39 34.24 -27.74
N ILE A 516 -16.12 34.42 -28.14
CA ILE A 516 -15.74 35.12 -29.37
C ILE A 516 -16.22 34.36 -30.61
N GLN A 517 -16.08 33.02 -30.60
CA GLN A 517 -16.57 32.18 -31.72
C GLN A 517 -18.09 32.21 -31.83
N MET A 518 -18.82 32.21 -30.72
CA MET A 518 -20.26 32.38 -30.66
C MET A 518 -20.69 33.71 -31.30
N GLN A 519 -20.02 34.81 -30.94
CA GLN A 519 -20.31 36.13 -31.50
C GLN A 519 -20.02 36.22 -32.99
N LYS A 520 -18.89 35.64 -33.47
CA LYS A 520 -18.55 35.57 -34.89
C LYS A 520 -19.58 34.76 -35.67
N SER A 521 -19.97 33.60 -35.20
CA SER A 521 -20.96 32.72 -35.84
C SER A 521 -22.35 33.37 -35.86
N SER A 522 -22.77 34.04 -34.81
CA SER A 522 -24.02 34.81 -34.75
C SER A 522 -24.03 35.96 -35.74
N ASN A 523 -22.93 36.71 -35.83
CA ASN A 523 -22.79 37.81 -36.77
C ASN A 523 -22.79 37.35 -38.25
N SER A 524 -22.28 36.15 -38.55
CA SER A 524 -22.32 35.56 -39.90
C SER A 524 -23.70 35.06 -40.28
N LEU A 525 -24.55 34.67 -39.33
CA LEU A 525 -25.94 34.25 -39.55
C LEU A 525 -26.86 35.41 -39.90
N MET A 526 -26.67 36.59 -39.32
CA MET A 526 -27.55 37.77 -39.50
C MET A 526 -27.71 38.21 -40.97
N PRO A 527 -26.65 38.28 -41.81
CA PRO A 527 -26.79 38.61 -43.23
C PRO A 527 -27.49 37.50 -44.01
N MET A 528 -27.27 36.22 -43.66
CA MET A 528 -27.86 35.08 -44.41
C MET A 528 -29.38 34.95 -44.20
N LEU A 529 -29.90 35.47 -43.08
CA LEU A 529 -31.34 35.51 -42.78
C LEU A 529 -32.08 36.69 -43.40
N ARG A 530 -31.37 37.66 -44.01
CA ARG A 530 -31.96 38.84 -44.66
C ARG A 530 -32.26 38.67 -46.14
N TYR A 531 -31.85 37.55 -46.72
CA TYR A 531 -32.13 37.17 -48.11
C TYR A 531 -33.06 35.95 -48.16
#